data_61a0a005c3d752a978227197619c679c
#
_entry.id   61a0a005c3d752a978227197619c679c
#
_cell.length_a   1.000
_cell.length_b   1.000
_cell.length_c   1.000
_cell.angle_alpha   90.00
_cell.angle_beta   90.00
_cell.angle_gamma   90.00
#
_symmetry.space_group_name_H-M   'P 1'
#
loop_
_entity.id
_entity.type
_entity.pdbx_description
1 polymer ?
#
loop_
_entity_poly.entity_id
_entity_poly.type
_entity_poly.pdbx_seq_one_letter_code
_entity_poly.pdbx_strand_id
1 'polypeptide(L)'
;MKELERSNRVAMIAHGVINACMLFISVIGFANHTVSAPILAVLMFLGIIPVLAELICWKRDHATKAIKHLSLIGFALFYTVLLFTAQCNMVYAFVIPMMFAVMPYHDVKAFALINVGTVVENILVVLLGATQGGFGYLGRDAGFIQISVMILLCITSIYATISNQKNTDENIESITAAQDRAEATLREVMEMSS
;
A
#
# COMPACT_ATOMS: atom_id res chain seq x y z
N MET A 1 2.96 -20.51 2.63
CA MET A 1 1.51 -20.32 2.38
C MET A 1 0.82 -19.49 3.44
N LYS A 2 0.93 -19.82 4.73
CA LYS A 2 0.27 -19.05 5.84
C LYS A 2 0.67 -17.57 5.91
N GLU A 3 1.92 -17.24 5.61
CA GLU A 3 2.42 -15.87 5.63
C GLU A 3 1.81 -15.01 4.51
N LEU A 4 1.77 -15.52 3.27
CA LEU A 4 1.15 -14.81 2.14
C LEU A 4 -0.36 -14.62 2.36
N GLU A 5 -1.05 -15.62 2.92
CA GLU A 5 -2.46 -15.51 3.30
C GLU A 5 -2.67 -14.37 4.32
N ARG A 6 -1.82 -14.30 5.35
CA ARG A 6 -1.89 -13.23 6.35
C ARG A 6 -1.64 -11.85 5.73
N SER A 7 -0.63 -11.73 4.86
CA SER A 7 -0.31 -10.48 4.17
C SER A 7 -1.45 -10.05 3.24
N ASN A 8 -2.03 -10.97 2.49
CA ASN A 8 -3.20 -10.73 1.64
C ASN A 8 -4.40 -10.22 2.44
N ARG A 9 -4.68 -10.84 3.59
CA ARG A 9 -5.79 -10.42 4.46
C ARG A 9 -5.58 -8.99 4.98
N VAL A 10 -4.38 -8.65 5.42
CA VAL A 10 -4.06 -7.30 5.92
C VAL A 10 -4.19 -6.27 4.80
N ALA A 11 -3.60 -6.53 3.64
CA ALA A 11 -3.64 -5.62 2.50
C ALA A 11 -5.08 -5.39 2.01
N MET A 12 -5.88 -6.45 1.85
CA MET A 12 -7.26 -6.38 1.39
C MET A 12 -8.15 -5.58 2.36
N ILE A 13 -8.02 -5.81 3.68
CA ILE A 13 -8.78 -5.06 4.69
C ILE A 13 -8.38 -3.59 4.66
N ALA A 14 -7.08 -3.30 4.65
CA ALA A 14 -6.58 -1.93 4.62
C ALA A 14 -6.99 -1.21 3.35
N HIS A 15 -6.83 -1.83 2.17
CA HIS A 15 -7.26 -1.27 0.89
C HIS A 15 -8.76 -0.97 0.89
N GLY A 16 -9.60 -1.90 1.37
CA GLY A 16 -11.03 -1.70 1.48
C GLY A 16 -11.41 -0.52 2.38
N VAL A 17 -10.78 -0.41 3.56
CA VAL A 17 -11.03 0.69 4.50
C VAL A 17 -10.55 2.03 3.93
N ILE A 18 -9.35 2.08 3.35
CA ILE A 18 -8.80 3.31 2.75
C ILE A 18 -9.68 3.76 1.60
N ASN A 19 -10.07 2.84 0.69
CA ASN A 19 -10.96 3.17 -0.42
C ASN A 19 -12.32 3.66 0.05
N ALA A 20 -12.88 3.08 1.10
CA ALA A 20 -14.14 3.57 1.68
C ALA A 20 -14.01 5.00 2.20
N CYS A 21 -12.90 5.34 2.87
CA CYS A 21 -12.62 6.71 3.31
C CYS A 21 -12.44 7.67 2.13
N MET A 22 -11.68 7.28 1.10
CA MET A 22 -11.46 8.09 -0.10
C MET A 22 -12.77 8.31 -0.89
N LEU A 23 -13.62 7.28 -1.00
CA LEU A 23 -14.95 7.39 -1.60
C LEU A 23 -15.86 8.32 -0.80
N PHE A 24 -15.84 8.23 0.52
CA PHE A 24 -16.60 9.13 1.38
C PHE A 24 -16.24 10.61 1.15
N ILE A 25 -14.95 10.92 1.07
CA ILE A 25 -14.46 12.27 0.74
C ILE A 25 -14.90 12.68 -0.65
N SER A 26 -14.87 11.76 -1.63
CA SER A 26 -15.32 12.04 -3.01
C SER A 26 -16.82 12.39 -3.07
N VAL A 27 -17.65 11.68 -2.29
CA VAL A 27 -19.09 11.95 -2.16
C VAL A 27 -19.34 13.30 -1.50
N ILE A 28 -18.59 13.64 -0.44
CA ILE A 28 -18.67 14.97 0.18
C ILE A 28 -18.26 16.05 -0.84
N GLY A 29 -17.18 15.83 -1.60
CA GLY A 29 -16.75 16.74 -2.65
C GLY A 29 -17.82 16.95 -3.72
N PHE A 30 -18.54 15.92 -4.10
CA PHE A 30 -19.69 16.01 -5.02
C PHE A 30 -20.84 16.80 -4.40
N ALA A 31 -21.21 16.53 -3.16
CA ALA A 31 -22.25 17.26 -2.45
C ALA A 31 -21.93 18.75 -2.31
N ASN A 32 -20.66 19.11 -2.17
CA ASN A 32 -20.16 20.48 -2.10
C ASN A 32 -19.86 21.11 -3.47
N HIS A 33 -20.24 20.46 -4.58
CA HIS A 33 -19.99 20.90 -5.97
C HIS A 33 -18.50 21.09 -6.34
N THR A 34 -17.58 20.50 -5.58
CA THR A 34 -16.13 20.52 -5.88
C THR A 34 -15.69 19.36 -6.76
N VAL A 35 -16.49 18.29 -6.84
CA VAL A 35 -16.29 17.12 -7.71
C VAL A 35 -17.47 17.01 -8.66
N SER A 36 -17.21 16.88 -9.98
CA SER A 36 -18.29 16.70 -10.97
C SER A 36 -18.81 15.25 -11.00
N ALA A 37 -20.04 15.06 -11.47
CA ALA A 37 -20.66 13.73 -11.56
C ALA A 37 -19.84 12.72 -12.39
N PRO A 38 -19.25 13.05 -13.55
CA PRO A 38 -18.39 12.12 -14.29
C PRO A 38 -17.14 11.72 -13.49
N ILE A 39 -16.50 12.65 -12.79
CA ILE A 39 -15.33 12.36 -11.94
C ILE A 39 -15.74 11.45 -10.78
N LEU A 40 -16.85 11.72 -10.12
CA LEU A 40 -17.36 10.86 -9.06
C LEU A 40 -17.62 9.43 -9.59
N ALA A 41 -18.21 9.28 -10.77
CA ALA A 41 -18.44 7.96 -11.36
C ALA A 41 -17.12 7.18 -11.59
N VAL A 42 -16.08 7.86 -12.09
CA VAL A 42 -14.74 7.26 -12.24
C VAL A 42 -14.16 6.86 -10.89
N LEU A 43 -14.25 7.73 -9.88
CA LEU A 43 -13.76 7.44 -8.53
C LEU A 43 -14.51 6.26 -7.90
N MET A 44 -15.83 6.19 -8.05
CA MET A 44 -16.63 5.04 -7.59
C MET A 44 -16.19 3.73 -8.28
N PHE A 45 -15.96 3.75 -9.60
CA PHE A 45 -15.48 2.60 -10.34
C PHE A 45 -14.10 2.14 -9.83
N LEU A 46 -13.13 3.07 -9.73
CA LEU A 46 -11.78 2.78 -9.28
C LEU A 46 -11.71 2.36 -7.80
N GLY A 47 -12.60 2.87 -6.96
CA GLY A 47 -12.63 2.51 -5.55
C GLY A 47 -13.29 1.17 -5.27
N ILE A 48 -14.28 0.76 -6.07
CA ILE A 48 -15.10 -0.43 -5.79
C ILE A 48 -14.57 -1.66 -6.54
N ILE A 49 -14.25 -1.53 -7.84
CA ILE A 49 -13.92 -2.69 -8.68
C ILE A 49 -12.68 -3.46 -8.21
N PRO A 50 -11.54 -2.81 -7.87
CA PRO A 50 -10.37 -3.54 -7.37
C PRO A 50 -10.68 -4.32 -6.08
N VAL A 51 -11.43 -3.72 -5.14
CA VAL A 51 -11.80 -4.38 -3.88
C VAL A 51 -12.69 -5.60 -4.11
N LEU A 52 -13.65 -5.50 -5.05
CA LEU A 52 -14.48 -6.66 -5.43
C LEU A 52 -13.64 -7.76 -6.09
N ALA A 53 -12.69 -7.38 -6.95
CA ALA A 53 -11.77 -8.34 -7.59
C ALA A 53 -10.90 -9.06 -6.53
N GLU A 54 -10.40 -8.33 -5.53
CA GLU A 54 -9.67 -8.93 -4.40
C GLU A 54 -10.52 -9.94 -3.63
N LEU A 55 -11.77 -9.59 -3.31
CA LEU A 55 -12.70 -10.49 -2.63
C LEU A 55 -12.98 -11.76 -3.44
N ILE A 56 -13.10 -11.65 -4.76
CA ILE A 56 -13.27 -12.81 -5.65
C ILE A 56 -12.00 -13.67 -5.65
N CYS A 57 -10.82 -13.07 -5.77
CA CYS A 57 -9.54 -13.78 -5.69
C CYS A 57 -9.37 -14.47 -4.34
N TRP A 58 -9.67 -13.77 -3.25
CA TRP A 58 -9.62 -14.32 -1.89
C TRP A 58 -10.52 -15.55 -1.71
N LYS A 59 -11.75 -15.53 -2.25
CA LYS A 59 -12.66 -16.69 -2.17
C LYS A 59 -12.17 -17.91 -2.95
N ARG A 60 -11.32 -17.70 -3.96
CA ARG A 60 -10.78 -18.79 -4.79
C ARG A 60 -9.48 -19.36 -4.17
N ASP A 61 -8.59 -18.51 -3.75
CA ASP A 61 -7.30 -18.87 -3.17
C ASP A 61 -6.80 -17.76 -2.24
N HIS A 62 -6.73 -18.06 -0.94
CA HIS A 62 -6.30 -17.11 0.10
C HIS A 62 -4.81 -16.75 -0.02
N ALA A 63 -3.99 -17.59 -0.67
CA ALA A 63 -2.56 -17.40 -0.85
C ALA A 63 -2.17 -16.94 -2.27
N THR A 64 -3.13 -16.41 -3.05
CA THR A 64 -2.84 -15.92 -4.40
C THR A 64 -1.98 -14.66 -4.40
N LYS A 65 -1.03 -14.57 -5.33
CA LYS A 65 -0.22 -13.35 -5.55
C LYS A 65 -1.03 -12.22 -6.22
N ALA A 66 -2.18 -12.52 -6.79
CA ALA A 66 -3.01 -11.53 -7.49
C ALA A 66 -3.50 -10.41 -6.57
N ILE A 67 -3.82 -10.73 -5.30
CA ILE A 67 -4.32 -9.75 -4.32
C ILE A 67 -3.31 -8.63 -4.12
N LYS A 68 -2.02 -8.94 -3.96
CA LYS A 68 -0.97 -7.92 -3.84
C LYS A 68 -1.00 -6.92 -5.00
N HIS A 69 -1.09 -7.40 -6.23
CA HIS A 69 -1.09 -6.53 -7.40
C HIS A 69 -2.39 -5.74 -7.53
N LEU A 70 -3.53 -6.35 -7.22
CA LEU A 70 -4.83 -5.68 -7.23
C LEU A 70 -4.88 -4.54 -6.19
N SER A 71 -4.41 -4.79 -4.96
CA SER A 71 -4.36 -3.77 -3.92
C SER A 71 -3.45 -2.61 -4.30
N LEU A 72 -2.23 -2.91 -4.79
CA LEU A 72 -1.25 -1.88 -5.13
C LEU A 72 -1.70 -1.05 -6.34
N ILE A 73 -2.09 -1.70 -7.43
CA ILE A 73 -2.50 -1.01 -8.66
C ILE A 73 -3.85 -0.32 -8.47
N GLY A 74 -4.81 -1.00 -7.82
CA GLY A 74 -6.13 -0.44 -7.54
C GLY A 74 -6.03 0.83 -6.68
N PHE A 75 -5.24 0.77 -5.60
CA PHE A 75 -4.97 1.94 -4.78
C PHE A 75 -4.27 3.05 -5.58
N ALA A 76 -3.20 2.74 -6.32
CA ALA A 76 -2.44 3.74 -7.08
C ALA A 76 -3.35 4.48 -8.07
N LEU A 77 -4.15 3.77 -8.87
CA LEU A 77 -5.06 4.39 -9.84
C LEU A 77 -6.11 5.28 -9.17
N PHE A 78 -6.73 4.79 -8.09
CA PHE A 78 -7.73 5.56 -7.36
C PHE A 78 -7.11 6.79 -6.70
N TYR A 79 -5.98 6.61 -6.03
CA TYR A 79 -5.23 7.69 -5.39
C TYR A 79 -4.82 8.77 -6.40
N THR A 80 -4.24 8.39 -7.54
CA THR A 80 -3.84 9.33 -8.60
C THR A 80 -5.03 10.18 -9.05
N VAL A 81 -6.15 9.55 -9.42
CA VAL A 81 -7.33 10.31 -9.89
C VAL A 81 -7.85 11.22 -8.78
N LEU A 82 -7.94 10.72 -7.54
CA LEU A 82 -8.39 11.53 -6.42
C LEU A 82 -7.43 12.70 -6.14
N LEU A 83 -6.12 12.47 -6.15
CA LEU A 83 -5.11 13.50 -5.89
C LEU A 83 -5.19 14.66 -6.90
N PHE A 84 -5.45 14.34 -8.18
CA PHE A 84 -5.55 15.35 -9.25
C PHE A 84 -6.95 15.96 -9.42
N THR A 85 -7.96 15.46 -8.73
CA THR A 85 -9.34 15.97 -8.88
C THR A 85 -9.93 16.56 -7.61
N ALA A 86 -9.45 16.17 -6.44
CA ALA A 86 -9.93 16.68 -5.18
C ALA A 86 -9.42 18.09 -4.91
N GLN A 87 -10.28 18.90 -4.30
CA GLN A 87 -9.93 20.24 -3.80
C GLN A 87 -9.46 20.20 -2.33
N CYS A 88 -8.88 19.08 -1.93
CA CYS A 88 -8.43 18.82 -0.57
C CYS A 88 -6.93 18.48 -0.56
N ASN A 89 -6.15 19.24 0.20
CA ASN A 89 -4.71 19.06 0.30
C ASN A 89 -4.29 17.84 1.14
N MET A 90 -5.21 17.21 1.88
CA MET A 90 -4.89 16.07 2.75
C MET A 90 -4.95 14.71 2.04
N VAL A 91 -5.27 14.66 0.75
CA VAL A 91 -5.36 13.41 -0.02
C VAL A 91 -4.04 12.62 0.03
N TYR A 92 -2.90 13.30 0.03
CA TYR A 92 -1.60 12.65 0.12
C TYR A 92 -1.43 11.74 1.36
N ALA A 93 -2.15 12.03 2.44
CA ALA A 93 -2.05 11.27 3.68
C ALA A 93 -2.57 9.83 3.57
N PHE A 94 -3.43 9.52 2.58
CA PHE A 94 -3.95 8.17 2.37
C PHE A 94 -2.88 7.16 1.92
N VAL A 95 -1.74 7.63 1.42
CA VAL A 95 -0.59 6.76 1.10
C VAL A 95 -0.02 6.11 2.36
N ILE A 96 -0.02 6.82 3.50
CA ILE A 96 0.62 6.36 4.72
C ILE A 96 0.09 5.00 5.20
N PRO A 97 -1.23 4.83 5.47
CA PRO A 97 -1.74 3.54 5.92
C PRO A 97 -1.61 2.44 4.87
N MET A 98 -1.67 2.78 3.57
CA MET A 98 -1.48 1.79 2.51
C MET A 98 -0.04 1.25 2.48
N MET A 99 0.96 2.11 2.69
CA MET A 99 2.36 1.67 2.75
C MET A 99 2.60 0.67 3.88
N PHE A 100 2.04 0.90 5.06
CA PHE A 100 2.13 -0.06 6.16
C PHE A 100 1.40 -1.38 5.86
N ALA A 101 0.27 -1.33 5.16
CA ALA A 101 -0.52 -2.51 4.83
C ALA A 101 0.17 -3.45 3.84
N VAL A 102 0.99 -2.93 2.94
CA VAL A 102 1.68 -3.73 1.91
C VAL A 102 3.11 -4.13 2.29
N MET A 103 3.66 -3.53 3.34
CA MET A 103 4.99 -3.86 3.85
C MET A 103 5.20 -5.37 4.15
N PRO A 104 4.20 -6.13 4.68
CA PRO A 104 4.34 -7.57 4.94
C PRO A 104 4.57 -8.45 3.72
N TYR A 105 4.45 -7.93 2.49
CA TYR A 105 4.77 -8.70 1.29
C TYR A 105 6.27 -8.83 1.01
N HIS A 106 7.12 -8.05 1.67
CA HIS A 106 8.58 -8.02 1.49
C HIS A 106 9.04 -7.85 0.03
N ASP A 107 8.18 -7.27 -0.82
CA ASP A 107 8.50 -7.00 -2.23
C ASP A 107 9.05 -5.57 -2.37
N VAL A 108 10.35 -5.42 -2.10
CA VAL A 108 11.04 -4.13 -2.14
C VAL A 108 10.89 -3.42 -3.49
N LYS A 109 10.89 -4.18 -4.62
CA LYS A 109 10.82 -3.58 -5.96
C LYS A 109 9.45 -2.97 -6.24
N ALA A 110 8.37 -3.73 -6.02
CA ALA A 110 7.02 -3.25 -6.21
C ALA A 110 6.72 -2.09 -5.24
N PHE A 111 7.18 -2.21 -4.01
CA PHE A 111 7.03 -1.21 -2.97
C PHE A 111 7.76 0.09 -3.30
N ALA A 112 9.03 0.01 -3.73
CA ALA A 112 9.82 1.18 -4.13
C ALA A 112 9.21 1.89 -5.35
N LEU A 113 8.72 1.14 -6.35
CA LEU A 113 8.08 1.72 -7.53
C LEU A 113 6.87 2.57 -7.15
N ILE A 114 5.99 2.08 -6.28
CA ILE A 114 4.80 2.83 -5.85
C ILE A 114 5.19 4.03 -4.99
N ASN A 115 6.15 3.88 -4.08
CA ASN A 115 6.63 5.00 -3.26
C ASN A 115 7.22 6.13 -4.11
N VAL A 116 8.08 5.82 -5.06
CA VAL A 116 8.65 6.80 -5.98
C VAL A 116 7.55 7.44 -6.85
N GLY A 117 6.61 6.63 -7.35
CA GLY A 117 5.44 7.11 -8.10
C GLY A 117 4.64 8.14 -7.31
N THR A 118 4.29 7.82 -6.07
CA THR A 118 3.53 8.74 -5.21
C THR A 118 4.29 10.02 -4.86
N VAL A 119 5.61 9.97 -4.70
CA VAL A 119 6.43 11.19 -4.53
C VAL A 119 6.35 12.07 -5.77
N VAL A 120 6.53 11.48 -6.97
CA VAL A 120 6.45 12.22 -8.25
C VAL A 120 5.07 12.84 -8.44
N GLU A 121 4.00 12.10 -8.20
CA GLU A 121 2.62 12.61 -8.30
C GLU A 121 2.38 13.78 -7.35
N ASN A 122 2.86 13.71 -6.11
CA ASN A 122 2.72 14.80 -5.14
C ASN A 122 3.53 16.04 -5.53
N ILE A 123 4.74 15.87 -6.07
CA ILE A 123 5.51 16.98 -6.63
C ILE A 123 4.74 17.64 -7.78
N LEU A 124 4.20 16.85 -8.71
CA LEU A 124 3.43 17.35 -9.84
C LEU A 124 2.18 18.13 -9.41
N VAL A 125 1.41 17.59 -8.45
CA VAL A 125 0.22 18.24 -7.92
C VAL A 125 0.54 19.60 -7.24
N VAL A 126 1.62 19.65 -6.46
CA VAL A 126 2.04 20.90 -5.83
C VAL A 126 2.50 21.92 -6.87
N LEU A 127 3.26 21.51 -7.89
CA LEU A 127 3.71 22.39 -8.98
C LEU A 127 2.55 22.91 -9.81
N LEU A 128 1.60 22.05 -10.17
CA LEU A 128 0.39 22.44 -10.91
C LEU A 128 -0.47 23.39 -10.07
N GLY A 129 -0.68 23.09 -8.80
CA GLY A 129 -1.42 23.94 -7.88
C GLY A 129 -0.78 25.31 -7.71
N ALA A 130 0.54 25.38 -7.63
CA ALA A 130 1.29 26.64 -7.52
C ALA A 130 1.23 27.50 -8.80
N THR A 131 1.10 26.88 -9.98
CA THR A 131 1.12 27.59 -11.27
C THR A 131 -0.26 27.90 -11.82
N GLN A 132 -1.22 27.00 -11.63
CA GLN A 132 -2.58 27.08 -12.20
C GLN A 132 -3.67 27.30 -11.16
N GLY A 133 -3.33 27.11 -9.87
CA GLY A 133 -4.33 27.05 -8.80
C GLY A 133 -5.07 25.68 -8.78
N GLY A 134 -5.92 25.49 -7.79
CA GLY A 134 -6.69 24.23 -7.64
C GLY A 134 -5.87 23.10 -6.97
N PHE A 135 -6.31 21.86 -7.17
CA PHE A 135 -5.68 20.64 -6.63
C PHE A 135 -5.49 20.64 -5.08
N GLY A 136 -6.33 21.39 -4.36
CA GLY A 136 -6.19 21.58 -2.92
C GLY A 136 -4.94 22.35 -2.47
N TYR A 137 -4.29 23.09 -3.36
CA TYR A 137 -3.09 23.86 -3.04
C TYR A 137 -3.36 24.98 -2.06
N LEU A 138 -2.72 24.95 -0.89
CA LEU A 138 -2.88 25.93 0.20
C LEU A 138 -1.70 26.90 0.33
N GLY A 139 -0.84 26.98 -0.68
CA GLY A 139 0.32 27.87 -0.68
C GLY A 139 1.67 27.13 -0.57
N ARG A 140 2.75 27.92 -0.69
CA ARG A 140 4.10 27.40 -0.78
C ARG A 140 4.49 26.53 0.41
N ASP A 141 4.22 26.96 1.62
CA ASP A 141 4.63 26.28 2.84
C ASP A 141 3.93 24.92 2.98
N ALA A 142 2.63 24.87 2.72
CA ALA A 142 1.86 23.62 2.70
C ALA A 142 2.39 22.65 1.64
N GLY A 143 2.72 23.15 0.44
CA GLY A 143 3.31 22.37 -0.64
C GLY A 143 4.68 21.79 -0.27
N PHE A 144 5.55 22.58 0.36
CA PHE A 144 6.84 22.10 0.85
C PHE A 144 6.68 21.03 1.93
N ILE A 145 5.74 21.20 2.86
CA ILE A 145 5.44 20.20 3.89
C ILE A 145 4.97 18.90 3.22
N GLN A 146 4.03 18.96 2.30
CA GLN A 146 3.52 17.81 1.57
C GLN A 146 4.65 17.03 0.88
N ILE A 147 5.48 17.70 0.09
CA ILE A 147 6.61 17.06 -0.61
C ILE A 147 7.60 16.48 0.38
N SER A 148 7.95 17.20 1.45
CA SER A 148 8.89 16.75 2.47
C SER A 148 8.38 15.49 3.19
N VAL A 149 7.10 15.46 3.56
CA VAL A 149 6.47 14.28 4.18
C VAL A 149 6.49 13.09 3.23
N MET A 150 6.21 13.27 1.95
CA MET A 150 6.22 12.19 0.97
C MET A 150 7.62 11.64 0.71
N ILE A 151 8.65 12.50 0.64
CA ILE A 151 10.05 12.06 0.51
C ILE A 151 10.47 11.30 1.78
N LEU A 152 10.16 11.82 2.95
CA LEU A 152 10.49 11.15 4.23
C LEU A 152 9.80 9.79 4.32
N LEU A 153 8.52 9.72 3.98
CA LEU A 153 7.76 8.46 3.95
C LEU A 153 8.39 7.46 2.96
N CYS A 154 8.76 7.91 1.76
CA CYS A 154 9.40 7.07 0.76
C CYS A 154 10.71 6.45 1.30
N ILE A 155 11.61 7.27 1.84
CA ILE A 155 12.91 6.82 2.36
C ILE A 155 12.71 5.86 3.54
N THR A 156 11.91 6.25 4.52
CA THR A 156 11.72 5.47 5.75
C THR A 156 11.00 4.15 5.49
N SER A 157 9.99 4.14 4.63
CA SER A 157 9.22 2.94 4.32
C SER A 157 10.01 1.94 3.46
N ILE A 158 10.83 2.39 2.49
CA ILE A 158 11.73 1.52 1.74
C ILE A 158 12.77 0.92 2.67
N TYR A 159 13.40 1.72 3.52
CA TYR A 159 14.37 1.24 4.50
C TYR A 159 13.77 0.21 5.47
N ALA A 160 12.57 0.50 5.99
CA ALA A 160 11.86 -0.42 6.87
C ALA A 160 11.51 -1.75 6.16
N THR A 161 11.13 -1.70 4.88
CA THR A 161 10.83 -2.91 4.11
C THR A 161 12.09 -3.77 3.90
N ILE A 162 13.22 -3.15 3.56
CA ILE A 162 14.51 -3.85 3.43
C ILE A 162 14.93 -4.47 4.76
N SER A 163 14.84 -3.73 5.86
CA SER A 163 15.18 -4.22 7.20
C SER A 163 14.28 -5.38 7.62
N ASN A 164 12.97 -5.28 7.37
CA ASN A 164 12.03 -6.37 7.66
C ASN A 164 12.33 -7.63 6.85
N GLN A 165 12.65 -7.48 5.56
CA GLN A 165 13.02 -8.62 4.72
C GLN A 165 14.26 -9.31 5.28
N LYS A 166 15.31 -8.55 5.59
CA LYS A 166 16.55 -9.10 6.15
C LYS A 166 16.30 -9.83 7.47
N ASN A 167 15.54 -9.25 8.40
CA ASN A 167 15.19 -9.89 9.67
C ASN A 167 14.40 -11.20 9.46
N THR A 168 13.52 -11.24 8.46
CA THR A 168 12.75 -12.44 8.12
C THR A 168 13.67 -13.53 7.58
N ASP A 169 14.59 -13.20 6.68
CA ASP A 169 15.56 -14.15 6.11
C ASP A 169 16.48 -14.73 7.20
N GLU A 170 17.01 -13.89 8.09
CA GLU A 170 17.82 -14.32 9.24
C GLU A 170 17.06 -15.26 10.21
N ASN A 171 15.77 -14.96 10.46
CA ASN A 171 14.92 -15.81 11.29
C ASN A 171 14.66 -17.18 10.64
N ILE A 172 14.41 -17.21 9.33
CA ILE A 172 14.21 -18.45 8.58
C ILE A 172 15.46 -19.31 8.63
N GLU A 173 16.64 -18.71 8.41
CA GLU A 173 17.93 -19.41 8.49
C GLU A 173 18.17 -20.00 9.89
N SER A 174 17.90 -19.23 10.94
CA SER A 174 18.06 -19.68 12.32
C SER A 174 17.12 -20.83 12.69
N ILE A 175 15.87 -20.80 12.22
CA ILE A 175 14.88 -21.87 12.43
C ILE A 175 15.30 -23.14 11.68
N THR A 176 15.75 -23.00 10.42
CA THR A 176 16.22 -24.14 9.63
C THR A 176 17.42 -24.81 10.28
N ALA A 177 18.40 -24.02 10.73
CA ALA A 177 19.56 -24.55 11.44
C ALA A 177 19.19 -25.26 12.77
N ALA A 178 18.18 -24.77 13.49
CA ALA A 178 17.66 -25.39 14.69
C ALA A 178 16.94 -26.71 14.39
N GLN A 179 16.19 -26.80 13.30
CA GLN A 179 15.54 -28.04 12.84
C GLN A 179 16.55 -29.09 12.44
N ASP A 180 17.59 -28.73 11.67
CA ASP A 180 18.65 -29.63 11.23
C ASP A 180 19.40 -30.25 12.45
N ARG A 181 19.68 -29.41 13.46
CA ARG A 181 20.28 -29.89 14.72
C ARG A 181 19.36 -30.86 15.47
N ALA A 182 18.07 -30.54 15.57
CA ALA A 182 17.11 -31.42 16.24
C ALA A 182 16.97 -32.76 15.53
N GLU A 183 16.94 -32.77 14.18
CA GLU A 183 16.91 -34.02 13.40
C GLU A 183 18.18 -34.86 13.58
N ALA A 184 19.36 -34.22 13.59
CA ALA A 184 20.64 -34.91 13.84
C ALA A 184 20.65 -35.55 15.23
N THR A 185 20.25 -34.83 16.28
CA THR A 185 20.16 -35.35 17.64
C THR A 185 19.18 -36.53 17.73
N LEU A 186 18.04 -36.44 17.03
CA LEU A 186 17.03 -37.50 17.04
C LEU A 186 17.53 -38.78 16.38
N ARG A 187 18.31 -38.68 15.29
CA ARG A 187 18.99 -39.82 14.65
C ARG A 187 20.01 -40.47 15.59
N GLU A 188 20.84 -39.67 16.26
CA GLU A 188 21.83 -40.14 17.21
C GLU A 188 21.19 -40.89 18.39
N VAL A 189 20.09 -40.39 18.93
CA VAL A 189 19.33 -41.06 19.99
C VAL A 189 18.72 -42.39 19.51
N MET A 190 18.19 -42.44 18.28
CA MET A 190 17.64 -43.68 17.72
C MET A 190 18.71 -44.71 17.48
N GLU A 191 19.91 -44.33 17.00
CA GLU A 191 21.05 -45.23 16.84
C GLU A 191 21.57 -45.77 18.16
N MET A 192 21.57 -44.97 19.24
CA MET A 192 21.98 -45.42 20.58
C MET A 192 20.97 -46.37 21.26
N SER A 193 19.70 -46.34 20.80
CA SER A 193 18.61 -47.14 21.37
C SER A 193 18.37 -48.50 20.66
N SER A 194 19.06 -48.73 19.54
CA SER A 194 18.98 -49.97 18.74
C SER A 194 20.10 -50.94 19.11
#